data_5ec6dd03ff6169d6c3aa930696038123
#
_entry.id   5ec6dd03ff6169d6c3aa930696038123
#
_cell.length_a   1.000
_cell.length_b   1.000
_cell.length_c   1.000
_cell.angle_alpha   90.00
_cell.angle_beta   90.00
_cell.angle_gamma   90.00
#
_symmetry.space_group_name_H-M   'P 1'
#
loop_
_entity.id
_entity.type
_entity.pdbx_description
1 polymer ?
#
loop_
_entity_poly.entity_id
_entity_poly.type
_entity_poly.pdbx_seq_one_letter_code
_entity_poly.pdbx_strand_id
1 'polypeptide(L)'
;MRPLLAAALMLIVAGCASTGPETASYAPQSGAESDAQTRARIHTELAAGYLELGNYGVALQEAAEALKSEPNYAPALSVLGLVYMELRDDKTAEANFQRALRISPLDSDANHNYGTFLCQRKREQESIKYFLAALRNPLYATPDKSWVNAGICARQTGDLTAADEYFQKALKLRPTQPQALFEMADMAYKRKNYSEAKAYIERMQPDVTQTAGMLWLALRVERGLGNRNAEASLGFQLRRSFPDSREARALMAGQYE
;
A
#
# COMPACT_ATOMS: atom_id res chain seq x y z
N MET A 1 64.34 -6.11 57.82
CA MET A 1 63.92 -5.37 56.63
C MET A 1 63.21 -6.36 55.72
N ARG A 2 61.91 -6.33 55.62
CA ARG A 2 61.08 -7.23 54.86
C ARG A 2 60.44 -6.46 53.70
N PRO A 3 60.48 -6.91 52.42
CA PRO A 3 59.71 -6.30 51.40
C PRO A 3 58.34 -6.99 51.31
N LEU A 4 57.27 -6.18 51.19
CA LEU A 4 55.89 -6.57 50.94
C LEU A 4 55.68 -6.86 49.44
N LEU A 5 55.24 -8.07 49.16
CA LEU A 5 54.75 -8.46 47.83
C LEU A 5 53.31 -7.97 47.70
N ALA A 6 53.03 -7.09 46.73
CA ALA A 6 51.71 -6.72 46.30
C ALA A 6 51.27 -7.68 45.21
N ALA A 7 50.25 -8.50 45.51
CA ALA A 7 49.60 -9.35 44.55
C ALA A 7 48.52 -8.55 43.79
N ALA A 8 48.71 -8.34 42.46
CA ALA A 8 47.72 -7.74 41.59
C ALA A 8 46.71 -8.80 41.12
N LEU A 9 45.47 -8.67 41.55
CA LEU A 9 44.34 -9.53 41.16
C LEU A 9 43.77 -9.02 39.83
N MET A 10 44.04 -9.72 38.70
CA MET A 10 43.41 -9.44 37.42
C MET A 10 41.99 -10.06 37.39
N LEU A 11 40.98 -9.19 37.43
CA LEU A 11 39.60 -9.56 37.16
C LEU A 11 39.40 -9.69 35.65
N ILE A 12 39.25 -10.90 35.16
CA ILE A 12 38.84 -11.18 33.77
C ILE A 12 37.30 -11.04 33.72
N VAL A 13 36.81 -9.93 33.14
CA VAL A 13 35.38 -9.75 32.83
C VAL A 13 35.12 -10.46 31.50
N ALA A 14 34.53 -11.66 31.57
CA ALA A 14 33.97 -12.35 30.39
C ALA A 14 32.71 -11.62 29.99
N GLY A 15 32.79 -10.72 29.00
CA GLY A 15 31.65 -10.09 28.37
C GLY A 15 30.94 -11.12 27.48
N CYS A 16 29.70 -11.51 27.85
CA CYS A 16 28.81 -12.21 26.96
C CYS A 16 28.41 -11.30 25.79
N ALA A 17 28.91 -11.56 24.60
CA ALA A 17 28.42 -10.95 23.39
C ALA A 17 27.02 -11.53 23.10
N SER A 18 25.97 -10.81 23.45
CA SER A 18 24.62 -11.10 23.00
C SER A 18 24.52 -10.71 21.51
N THR A 19 24.45 -11.70 20.63
CA THR A 19 24.04 -11.50 19.25
C THR A 19 22.54 -11.15 19.22
N GLY A 20 22.20 -9.88 19.42
CA GLY A 20 20.86 -9.36 19.14
C GLY A 20 20.62 -9.39 17.63
N PRO A 21 19.36 -9.44 17.17
CA PRO A 21 19.05 -9.37 15.75
C PRO A 21 19.64 -8.08 15.18
N GLU A 22 20.37 -8.19 14.07
CA GLU A 22 20.89 -7.04 13.33
C GLU A 22 19.73 -6.08 13.05
N THR A 23 19.72 -4.95 13.72
CA THR A 23 18.83 -3.83 13.40
C THR A 23 19.33 -3.26 12.09
N ALA A 24 18.60 -3.57 11.00
CA ALA A 24 18.85 -2.98 9.70
C ALA A 24 18.90 -1.45 9.86
N SER A 25 20.05 -0.84 9.54
CA SER A 25 20.25 0.59 9.65
C SER A 25 19.44 1.32 8.57
N TYR A 26 18.39 2.00 8.98
CA TYR A 26 17.63 2.96 8.15
C TYR A 26 18.26 4.36 8.17
N ALA A 27 19.54 4.47 8.48
CA ALA A 27 20.21 5.77 8.48
C ALA A 27 20.16 6.37 7.06
N PRO A 28 19.75 7.66 6.90
CA PRO A 28 19.88 8.34 5.62
C PRO A 28 21.37 8.36 5.23
N GLN A 29 21.65 7.98 3.97
CA GLN A 29 23.00 8.09 3.44
C GLN A 29 23.37 9.57 3.40
N SER A 30 24.17 10.04 4.35
CA SER A 30 24.61 11.43 4.49
C SER A 30 25.81 11.74 3.58
N GLY A 31 25.74 11.30 2.32
CA GLY A 31 26.64 11.71 1.25
C GLY A 31 25.90 12.63 0.28
N ALA A 32 26.54 13.69 -0.24
CA ALA A 32 25.97 14.47 -1.32
C ALA A 32 25.65 13.53 -2.49
N GLU A 33 24.40 13.62 -3.01
CA GLU A 33 23.96 12.84 -4.15
C GLU A 33 24.88 13.16 -5.35
N SER A 34 25.39 12.15 -6.04
CA SER A 34 26.23 12.38 -7.23
C SER A 34 25.38 12.94 -8.37
N ASP A 35 26.02 13.64 -9.34
CA ASP A 35 25.32 14.13 -10.53
C ASP A 35 24.60 13.02 -11.30
N ALA A 36 25.15 11.80 -11.30
CA ALA A 36 24.51 10.63 -11.92
C ALA A 36 23.25 10.19 -11.16
N GLN A 37 23.32 10.16 -9.84
CA GLN A 37 22.17 9.82 -8.98
C GLN A 37 21.09 10.91 -9.07
N THR A 38 21.47 12.19 -9.07
CA THR A 38 20.53 13.31 -9.25
C THR A 38 19.79 13.20 -10.59
N ARG A 39 20.51 12.93 -11.70
CA ARG A 39 19.86 12.69 -13.00
C ARG A 39 18.94 11.47 -12.98
N ALA A 40 19.40 10.35 -12.40
CA ALA A 40 18.58 9.15 -12.30
C ALA A 40 17.29 9.40 -11.51
N ARG A 41 17.37 10.16 -10.43
CA ARG A 41 16.19 10.54 -9.64
C ARG A 41 15.22 11.38 -10.44
N ILE A 42 15.70 12.45 -11.11
CA ILE A 42 14.85 13.34 -11.91
C ILE A 42 14.13 12.56 -13.02
N HIS A 43 14.85 11.74 -13.78
CA HIS A 43 14.25 10.94 -14.84
C HIS A 43 13.28 9.89 -14.28
N THR A 44 13.53 9.34 -13.08
CA THR A 44 12.59 8.43 -12.43
C THR A 44 11.29 9.13 -11.99
N GLU A 45 11.39 10.34 -11.45
CA GLU A 45 10.24 11.17 -11.08
C GLU A 45 9.39 11.53 -12.32
N LEU A 46 10.06 11.89 -13.44
CA LEU A 46 9.39 12.09 -14.72
C LEU A 46 8.69 10.84 -15.23
N ALA A 47 9.37 9.68 -15.17
CA ALA A 47 8.80 8.38 -15.55
C ALA A 47 7.55 8.05 -14.73
N ALA A 48 7.58 8.27 -13.43
CA ALA A 48 6.43 8.08 -12.55
C ALA A 48 5.28 9.03 -12.89
N GLY A 49 5.56 10.31 -13.15
CA GLY A 49 4.54 11.28 -13.58
C GLY A 49 3.89 10.90 -14.91
N TYR A 50 4.68 10.47 -15.90
CA TYR A 50 4.13 10.02 -17.18
C TYR A 50 3.34 8.71 -17.07
N LEU A 51 3.72 7.82 -16.17
CA LEU A 51 2.95 6.62 -15.84
C LEU A 51 1.57 6.99 -15.29
N GLU A 52 1.49 7.93 -14.35
CA GLU A 52 0.21 8.42 -13.80
C GLU A 52 -0.70 9.04 -14.88
N LEU A 53 -0.10 9.70 -15.90
CA LEU A 53 -0.81 10.24 -17.04
C LEU A 53 -1.18 9.17 -18.09
N GLY A 54 -0.81 7.91 -17.90
CA GLY A 54 -1.03 6.83 -18.87
C GLY A 54 -0.13 6.90 -20.10
N ASN A 55 0.89 7.77 -20.09
CA ASN A 55 1.84 7.92 -21.21
C ASN A 55 3.00 6.94 -21.06
N TYR A 56 2.70 5.65 -21.23
CA TYR A 56 3.64 4.56 -20.98
C TYR A 56 4.90 4.62 -21.85
N GLY A 57 4.79 5.10 -23.10
CA GLY A 57 5.93 5.24 -24.00
C GLY A 57 6.98 6.22 -23.48
N VAL A 58 6.57 7.39 -23.01
CA VAL A 58 7.47 8.38 -22.42
C VAL A 58 7.98 7.89 -21.07
N ALA A 59 7.12 7.26 -20.25
CA ALA A 59 7.55 6.68 -18.98
C ALA A 59 8.68 5.64 -19.15
N LEU A 60 8.62 4.80 -20.19
CA LEU A 60 9.71 3.87 -20.53
C LEU A 60 10.99 4.59 -20.93
N GLN A 61 10.90 5.64 -21.74
CA GLN A 61 12.06 6.43 -22.16
C GLN A 61 12.75 7.11 -20.98
N GLU A 62 11.98 7.78 -20.13
CA GLU A 62 12.52 8.45 -18.95
C GLU A 62 13.16 7.45 -17.97
N ALA A 63 12.52 6.31 -17.72
CA ALA A 63 13.09 5.28 -16.87
C ALA A 63 14.39 4.67 -17.48
N ALA A 64 14.48 4.57 -18.81
CA ALA A 64 15.70 4.13 -19.47
C ALA A 64 16.83 5.17 -19.32
N GLU A 65 16.55 6.49 -19.43
CA GLU A 65 17.55 7.54 -19.18
C GLU A 65 18.00 7.57 -17.71
N ALA A 66 17.10 7.26 -16.76
CA ALA A 66 17.48 7.08 -15.36
C ALA A 66 18.50 5.94 -15.21
N LEU A 67 18.23 4.78 -15.80
CA LEU A 67 19.13 3.62 -15.73
C LEU A 67 20.43 3.77 -16.58
N LYS A 68 20.42 4.64 -17.56
CA LYS A 68 21.65 5.00 -18.30
C LYS A 68 22.57 5.86 -17.43
N SER A 69 21.98 6.75 -16.60
CA SER A 69 22.74 7.57 -15.66
C SER A 69 23.24 6.76 -14.46
N GLU A 70 22.40 5.88 -13.92
CA GLU A 70 22.72 5.00 -12.78
C GLU A 70 22.10 3.60 -13.01
N PRO A 71 22.88 2.63 -13.54
CA PRO A 71 22.37 1.31 -13.95
C PRO A 71 21.72 0.50 -12.84
N ASN A 72 22.05 0.75 -11.59
CA ASN A 72 21.50 0.07 -10.43
C ASN A 72 20.58 0.98 -9.58
N TYR A 73 19.90 1.92 -10.21
CA TYR A 73 18.95 2.80 -9.52
C TYR A 73 17.62 2.07 -9.26
N ALA A 74 17.49 1.53 -8.05
CA ALA A 74 16.34 0.71 -7.66
C ALA A 74 14.97 1.39 -7.87
N PRO A 75 14.78 2.72 -7.59
CA PRO A 75 13.52 3.39 -7.87
C PRO A 75 13.11 3.35 -9.35
N ALA A 76 14.06 3.56 -10.29
CA ALA A 76 13.75 3.48 -11.72
C ALA A 76 13.29 2.08 -12.14
N LEU A 77 13.93 1.03 -11.60
CA LEU A 77 13.51 -0.35 -11.83
C LEU A 77 12.11 -0.62 -11.27
N SER A 78 11.78 -0.06 -10.11
CA SER A 78 10.44 -0.17 -9.54
C SER A 78 9.39 0.51 -10.43
N VAL A 79 9.67 1.71 -10.95
CA VAL A 79 8.80 2.40 -11.92
C VAL A 79 8.65 1.60 -13.21
N LEU A 80 9.73 1.04 -13.77
CA LEU A 80 9.64 0.14 -14.91
C LEU A 80 8.73 -1.07 -14.63
N GLY A 81 8.85 -1.65 -13.45
CA GLY A 81 7.95 -2.71 -13.02
C GLY A 81 6.48 -2.30 -13.10
N LEU A 82 6.15 -1.10 -12.63
CA LEU A 82 4.79 -0.55 -12.72
C LEU A 82 4.36 -0.30 -14.18
N VAL A 83 5.22 0.27 -15.02
CA VAL A 83 4.90 0.51 -16.43
C VAL A 83 4.60 -0.80 -17.16
N TYR A 84 5.45 -1.82 -16.99
CA TYR A 84 5.21 -3.13 -17.60
C TYR A 84 3.99 -3.85 -17.03
N MET A 85 3.67 -3.64 -15.75
CA MET A 85 2.42 -4.12 -15.14
C MET A 85 1.19 -3.54 -15.86
N GLU A 86 1.17 -2.24 -16.18
CA GLU A 86 0.10 -1.59 -16.93
C GLU A 86 0.05 -2.07 -18.40
N LEU A 87 1.21 -2.32 -19.01
CA LEU A 87 1.33 -2.89 -20.35
C LEU A 87 1.00 -4.39 -20.41
N ARG A 88 0.69 -5.03 -19.28
CA ARG A 88 0.39 -6.47 -19.16
C ARG A 88 1.55 -7.39 -19.52
N ASP A 89 2.78 -6.89 -19.52
CA ASP A 89 3.99 -7.72 -19.59
C ASP A 89 4.44 -8.11 -18.18
N ASP A 90 3.72 -9.05 -17.61
CA ASP A 90 3.92 -9.49 -16.23
C ASP A 90 5.32 -10.07 -15.99
N LYS A 91 5.91 -10.72 -16.98
CA LYS A 91 7.27 -11.29 -16.87
C LYS A 91 8.30 -10.19 -16.71
N THR A 92 8.24 -9.17 -17.54
CA THR A 92 9.17 -8.04 -17.49
C THR A 92 8.92 -7.20 -16.25
N ALA A 93 7.65 -7.00 -15.85
CA ALA A 93 7.28 -6.32 -14.63
C ALA A 93 7.92 -6.97 -13.39
N GLU A 94 7.70 -8.28 -13.23
CA GLU A 94 8.23 -9.04 -12.10
C GLU A 94 9.76 -9.02 -12.05
N ALA A 95 10.42 -9.19 -13.20
CA ALA A 95 11.89 -9.14 -13.28
C ALA A 95 12.46 -7.79 -12.80
N ASN A 96 11.80 -6.67 -13.15
CA ASN A 96 12.21 -5.34 -12.73
C ASN A 96 11.97 -5.13 -11.21
N PHE A 97 10.82 -5.51 -10.66
CA PHE A 97 10.58 -5.44 -9.22
C PHE A 97 11.59 -6.27 -8.42
N GLN A 98 11.83 -7.50 -8.84
CA GLN A 98 12.82 -8.36 -8.18
C GLN A 98 14.24 -7.81 -8.28
N ARG A 99 14.60 -7.17 -9.40
CA ARG A 99 15.90 -6.50 -9.54
C ARG A 99 16.00 -5.28 -8.61
N ALA A 100 14.94 -4.46 -8.50
CA ALA A 100 14.89 -3.34 -7.57
C ALA A 100 15.12 -3.81 -6.13
N LEU A 101 14.41 -4.87 -5.71
CA LEU A 101 14.51 -5.41 -4.35
C LEU A 101 15.81 -6.18 -4.08
N ARG A 102 16.50 -6.70 -5.09
CA ARG A 102 17.87 -7.22 -4.91
C ARG A 102 18.87 -6.11 -4.60
N ILE A 103 18.68 -4.92 -5.18
CA ILE A 103 19.55 -3.76 -4.97
C ILE A 103 19.20 -3.09 -3.62
N SER A 104 17.92 -2.88 -3.36
CA SER A 104 17.41 -2.19 -2.17
C SER A 104 16.30 -3.01 -1.47
N PRO A 105 16.65 -4.05 -0.70
CA PRO A 105 15.68 -4.97 -0.10
C PRO A 105 14.71 -4.30 0.89
N LEU A 106 15.13 -3.19 1.49
CA LEU A 106 14.37 -2.43 2.49
C LEU A 106 13.63 -1.22 1.91
N ASP A 107 13.70 -1.00 0.60
CA ASP A 107 12.97 0.08 -0.05
C ASP A 107 11.46 -0.14 0.10
N SER A 108 10.80 0.78 0.79
CA SER A 108 9.37 0.65 1.12
C SER A 108 8.48 0.76 -0.11
N ASP A 109 8.81 1.67 -1.04
CA ASP A 109 8.02 1.86 -2.26
C ASP A 109 8.18 0.67 -3.21
N ALA A 110 9.40 0.15 -3.38
CA ALA A 110 9.64 -1.04 -4.18
C ALA A 110 8.91 -2.28 -3.62
N ASN A 111 8.95 -2.47 -2.30
CA ASN A 111 8.20 -3.53 -1.61
C ASN A 111 6.68 -3.33 -1.80
N HIS A 112 6.16 -2.11 -1.60
CA HIS A 112 4.75 -1.79 -1.81
C HIS A 112 4.30 -2.07 -3.25
N ASN A 113 5.07 -1.62 -4.24
CA ASN A 113 4.75 -1.76 -5.65
C ASN A 113 4.76 -3.22 -6.09
N TYR A 114 5.77 -3.99 -5.66
CA TYR A 114 5.81 -5.42 -5.96
C TYR A 114 4.68 -6.18 -5.24
N GLY A 115 4.38 -5.83 -4.00
CA GLY A 115 3.20 -6.34 -3.29
C GLY A 115 1.91 -6.09 -4.09
N THR A 116 1.72 -4.88 -4.61
CA THR A 116 0.54 -4.51 -5.43
C THR A 116 0.46 -5.36 -6.70
N PHE A 117 1.57 -5.52 -7.42
CA PHE A 117 1.66 -6.40 -8.59
C PHE A 117 1.23 -7.84 -8.24
N LEU A 118 1.79 -8.42 -7.20
CA LEU A 118 1.50 -9.80 -6.79
C LEU A 118 0.01 -10.00 -6.44
N CYS A 119 -0.57 -9.07 -5.68
CA CYS A 119 -1.98 -9.13 -5.30
C CYS A 119 -2.90 -9.08 -6.53
N GLN A 120 -2.62 -8.21 -7.50
CA GLN A 120 -3.38 -8.15 -8.76
C GLN A 120 -3.24 -9.41 -9.60
N ARG A 121 -2.18 -10.18 -9.42
CA ARG A 121 -1.93 -11.47 -10.10
C ARG A 121 -2.37 -12.68 -9.27
N LYS A 122 -3.20 -12.45 -8.24
CA LYS A 122 -3.77 -13.49 -7.37
C LYS A 122 -2.69 -14.31 -6.62
N ARG A 123 -1.61 -13.62 -6.24
CA ARG A 123 -0.54 -14.13 -5.36
C ARG A 123 -0.61 -13.42 -4.02
N GLU A 124 -1.82 -13.41 -3.42
CA GLU A 124 -2.18 -12.56 -2.29
C GLU A 124 -1.32 -12.84 -1.04
N GLN A 125 -1.09 -14.10 -0.71
CA GLN A 125 -0.29 -14.46 0.47
C GLN A 125 1.18 -14.00 0.33
N GLU A 126 1.71 -14.08 -0.87
CA GLU A 126 3.06 -13.58 -1.15
C GLU A 126 3.08 -12.05 -1.11
N SER A 127 2.09 -11.41 -1.73
CA SER A 127 1.89 -9.96 -1.73
C SER A 127 1.91 -9.36 -0.30
N ILE A 128 1.19 -9.97 0.64
CA ILE A 128 1.13 -9.51 2.03
C ILE A 128 2.53 -9.43 2.66
N LYS A 129 3.43 -10.37 2.37
CA LYS A 129 4.81 -10.34 2.89
C LYS A 129 5.55 -9.08 2.45
N TYR A 130 5.35 -8.63 1.21
CA TYR A 130 5.99 -7.42 0.69
C TYR A 130 5.37 -6.16 1.27
N PHE A 131 4.04 -6.09 1.42
CA PHE A 131 3.44 -4.96 2.13
C PHE A 131 3.95 -4.85 3.57
N LEU A 132 4.06 -5.97 4.29
CA LEU A 132 4.63 -5.98 5.64
C LEU A 132 6.13 -5.64 5.65
N ALA A 133 6.88 -5.96 4.59
CA ALA A 133 8.27 -5.53 4.44
C ALA A 133 8.37 -4.01 4.23
N ALA A 134 7.50 -3.41 3.41
CA ALA A 134 7.42 -1.95 3.23
C ALA A 134 7.22 -1.21 4.55
N LEU A 135 6.42 -1.80 5.45
CA LEU A 135 6.05 -1.23 6.75
C LEU A 135 7.13 -1.36 7.84
N ARG A 136 8.26 -2.02 7.57
CA ARG A 136 9.37 -2.11 8.53
C ARG A 136 10.13 -0.81 8.67
N ASN A 137 10.10 0.05 7.66
CA ASN A 137 10.75 1.34 7.69
C ASN A 137 9.86 2.37 8.43
N PRO A 138 10.27 2.89 9.59
CA PRO A 138 9.49 3.87 10.34
C PRO A 138 9.36 5.23 9.63
N LEU A 139 10.21 5.49 8.64
CA LEU A 139 10.22 6.72 7.83
C LEU A 139 9.44 6.57 6.52
N TYR A 140 8.72 5.46 6.33
CA TYR A 140 7.92 5.27 5.13
C TYR A 140 6.80 6.32 5.05
N ALA A 141 6.72 7.03 3.91
CA ALA A 141 5.83 8.19 3.78
C ALA A 141 4.33 7.82 3.72
N THR A 142 3.99 6.62 3.21
CA THR A 142 2.60 6.21 2.97
C THR A 142 2.26 4.83 3.56
N PRO A 143 2.52 4.60 4.85
CA PRO A 143 2.31 3.30 5.47
C PRO A 143 0.82 2.90 5.52
N ASP A 144 -0.09 3.86 5.59
CA ASP A 144 -1.54 3.64 5.51
C ASP A 144 -1.93 2.93 4.21
N LYS A 145 -1.33 3.28 3.06
CA LYS A 145 -1.60 2.62 1.77
C LYS A 145 -1.17 1.15 1.77
N SER A 146 -0.01 0.84 2.34
CA SER A 146 0.45 -0.55 2.44
C SER A 146 -0.43 -1.39 3.37
N TRP A 147 -0.91 -0.83 4.48
CA TRP A 147 -1.89 -1.51 5.33
C TRP A 147 -3.21 -1.76 4.61
N VAL A 148 -3.72 -0.77 3.86
CA VAL A 148 -4.94 -0.95 3.04
C VAL A 148 -4.78 -2.09 2.04
N ASN A 149 -3.68 -2.09 1.28
CA ASN A 149 -3.46 -3.10 0.26
C ASN A 149 -3.26 -4.50 0.86
N ALA A 150 -2.55 -4.61 2.00
CA ALA A 150 -2.46 -5.87 2.75
C ALA A 150 -3.84 -6.37 3.19
N GLY A 151 -4.71 -5.47 3.66
CA GLY A 151 -6.08 -5.78 4.04
C GLY A 151 -6.93 -6.26 2.88
N ILE A 152 -6.84 -5.61 1.72
CA ILE A 152 -7.54 -6.02 0.50
C ILE A 152 -7.10 -7.43 0.09
N CYS A 153 -5.79 -7.71 0.08
CA CYS A 153 -5.27 -9.02 -0.30
C CYS A 153 -5.66 -10.11 0.71
N ALA A 154 -5.61 -9.82 2.02
CA ALA A 154 -6.09 -10.74 3.06
C ALA A 154 -7.58 -11.05 2.88
N ARG A 155 -8.41 -10.04 2.56
CA ARG A 155 -9.82 -10.25 2.28
C ARG A 155 -10.05 -11.15 1.05
N GLN A 156 -9.22 -11.03 0.02
CA GLN A 156 -9.30 -11.87 -1.19
C GLN A 156 -8.97 -13.34 -0.91
N THR A 157 -8.09 -13.62 0.06
CA THR A 157 -7.84 -15.00 0.52
C THR A 157 -8.92 -15.55 1.46
N GLY A 158 -9.88 -14.72 1.86
CA GLY A 158 -10.91 -15.07 2.84
C GLY A 158 -10.48 -14.88 4.30
N ASP A 159 -9.27 -14.40 4.58
CA ASP A 159 -8.82 -14.08 5.93
C ASP A 159 -9.37 -12.72 6.37
N LEU A 160 -10.66 -12.74 6.75
CA LEU A 160 -11.37 -11.54 7.16
C LEU A 160 -10.86 -10.97 8.49
N THR A 161 -10.25 -11.79 9.33
CA THR A 161 -9.66 -11.33 10.60
C THR A 161 -8.41 -10.51 10.34
N ALA A 162 -7.47 -11.02 9.55
CA ALA A 162 -6.28 -10.25 9.16
C ALA A 162 -6.66 -8.99 8.36
N ALA A 163 -7.67 -9.09 7.48
CA ALA A 163 -8.15 -7.92 6.72
C ALA A 163 -8.64 -6.80 7.65
N ASP A 164 -9.47 -7.14 8.64
CA ASP A 164 -9.98 -6.20 9.64
C ASP A 164 -8.82 -5.52 10.42
N GLU A 165 -7.87 -6.32 10.91
CA GLU A 165 -6.69 -5.79 11.61
C GLU A 165 -5.88 -4.83 10.76
N TYR A 166 -5.65 -5.14 9.48
CA TYR A 166 -4.87 -4.30 8.59
C TYR A 166 -5.59 -3.00 8.26
N PHE A 167 -6.91 -3.04 8.00
CA PHE A 167 -7.69 -1.81 7.79
C PHE A 167 -7.74 -0.94 9.04
N GLN A 168 -7.86 -1.53 10.25
CA GLN A 168 -7.80 -0.77 11.50
C GLN A 168 -6.43 -0.10 11.68
N LYS A 169 -5.31 -0.78 11.34
CA LYS A 169 -3.98 -0.17 11.37
C LYS A 169 -3.86 1.00 10.39
N ALA A 170 -4.43 0.87 9.18
CA ALA A 170 -4.51 1.97 8.23
C ALA A 170 -5.29 3.16 8.79
N LEU A 171 -6.47 2.91 9.41
CA LEU A 171 -7.33 3.94 9.99
C LEU A 171 -6.75 4.55 11.28
N LYS A 172 -5.87 3.85 11.99
CA LYS A 172 -5.12 4.43 13.11
C LYS A 172 -4.10 5.47 12.65
N LEU A 173 -3.46 5.24 11.49
CA LEU A 173 -2.51 6.18 10.89
C LEU A 173 -3.23 7.33 10.19
N ARG A 174 -4.29 7.02 9.46
CA ARG A 174 -5.09 7.98 8.72
C ARG A 174 -6.58 7.71 8.95
N PRO A 175 -7.22 8.36 9.94
CA PRO A 175 -8.60 8.09 10.34
C PRO A 175 -9.66 8.27 9.24
N THR A 176 -9.33 9.04 8.20
CA THR A 176 -10.18 9.33 7.05
C THR A 176 -9.72 8.65 5.77
N GLN A 177 -8.90 7.58 5.85
CA GLN A 177 -8.42 6.84 4.68
C GLN A 177 -9.62 6.22 3.93
N PRO A 178 -9.96 6.72 2.71
CA PRO A 178 -11.26 6.42 2.11
C PRO A 178 -11.42 4.94 1.77
N GLN A 179 -10.36 4.32 1.24
CA GLN A 179 -10.43 2.91 0.84
C GLN A 179 -10.59 2.01 2.06
N ALA A 180 -9.87 2.28 3.16
CA ALA A 180 -10.03 1.50 4.40
C ALA A 180 -11.45 1.64 4.97
N LEU A 181 -12.01 2.85 4.99
CA LEU A 181 -13.38 3.08 5.43
C LEU A 181 -14.41 2.35 4.57
N PHE A 182 -14.22 2.36 3.25
CA PHE A 182 -15.09 1.63 2.32
C PHE A 182 -15.04 0.12 2.57
N GLU A 183 -13.83 -0.45 2.70
CA GLU A 183 -13.65 -1.87 2.94
C GLU A 183 -14.25 -2.31 4.28
N MET A 184 -14.06 -1.53 5.34
CA MET A 184 -14.64 -1.78 6.66
C MET A 184 -16.18 -1.68 6.62
N ALA A 185 -16.72 -0.69 5.90
CA ALA A 185 -18.17 -0.56 5.70
C ALA A 185 -18.77 -1.76 4.96
N ASP A 186 -18.10 -2.23 3.88
CA ASP A 186 -18.55 -3.40 3.11
C ASP A 186 -18.48 -4.69 3.95
N MET A 187 -17.42 -4.86 4.74
CA MET A 187 -17.29 -5.99 5.66
C MET A 187 -18.37 -5.97 6.75
N ALA A 188 -18.66 -4.80 7.34
CA ALA A 188 -19.74 -4.64 8.33
C ALA A 188 -21.13 -4.90 7.70
N TYR A 189 -21.37 -4.40 6.47
CA TYR A 189 -22.60 -4.67 5.71
C TYR A 189 -22.79 -6.18 5.49
N LYS A 190 -21.75 -6.91 5.07
CA LYS A 190 -21.82 -8.36 4.84
C LYS A 190 -22.10 -9.15 6.11
N ARG A 191 -21.66 -8.65 7.27
CA ARG A 191 -22.02 -9.19 8.60
C ARG A 191 -23.42 -8.76 9.05
N LYS A 192 -24.18 -7.99 8.23
CA LYS A 192 -25.47 -7.38 8.55
C LYS A 192 -25.42 -6.41 9.71
N ASN A 193 -24.24 -5.91 10.07
CA ASN A 193 -24.08 -4.85 11.04
C ASN A 193 -24.19 -3.48 10.35
N TYR A 194 -25.43 -3.12 9.99
CA TYR A 194 -25.71 -1.92 9.19
C TYR A 194 -25.38 -0.63 9.93
N SER A 195 -25.51 -0.61 11.25
CA SER A 195 -25.17 0.57 12.06
C SER A 195 -23.67 0.85 12.03
N GLU A 196 -22.83 -0.18 12.16
CA GLU A 196 -21.38 -0.06 12.04
C GLU A 196 -20.98 0.35 10.62
N ALA A 197 -21.58 -0.29 9.58
CA ALA A 197 -21.34 0.07 8.19
C ALA A 197 -21.63 1.55 7.93
N LYS A 198 -22.75 2.07 8.45
CA LYS A 198 -23.13 3.49 8.37
C LYS A 198 -22.08 4.38 9.03
N ALA A 199 -21.62 4.03 10.23
CA ALA A 199 -20.60 4.80 10.94
C ALA A 199 -19.28 4.94 10.15
N TYR A 200 -18.86 3.89 9.43
CA TYR A 200 -17.70 3.99 8.54
C TYR A 200 -17.97 4.90 7.33
N ILE A 201 -19.16 4.81 6.73
CA ILE A 201 -19.55 5.66 5.59
C ILE A 201 -19.57 7.13 5.99
N GLU A 202 -20.13 7.47 7.16
CA GLU A 202 -20.23 8.84 7.67
C GLU A 202 -18.85 9.46 8.00
N ARG A 203 -17.81 8.64 8.21
CA ARG A 203 -16.44 9.11 8.41
C ARG A 203 -15.74 9.50 7.12
N MET A 204 -16.26 9.10 5.96
CA MET A 204 -15.68 9.51 4.67
C MET A 204 -15.87 11.02 4.48
N GLN A 205 -14.80 11.70 4.08
CA GLN A 205 -14.85 13.15 3.88
C GLN A 205 -15.68 13.51 2.65
N PRO A 206 -16.39 14.65 2.66
CA PRO A 206 -17.26 15.06 1.55
C PRO A 206 -16.51 15.35 0.24
N ASP A 207 -15.20 15.68 0.31
CA ASP A 207 -14.31 15.95 -0.83
C ASP A 207 -13.77 14.70 -1.50
N VAL A 208 -14.00 13.51 -0.91
CA VAL A 208 -13.67 12.25 -1.57
C VAL A 208 -14.56 12.09 -2.80
N THR A 209 -13.93 11.89 -3.95
CA THR A 209 -14.65 11.60 -5.20
C THR A 209 -15.57 10.40 -5.00
N GLN A 210 -16.88 10.64 -5.03
CA GLN A 210 -17.87 9.58 -4.90
C GLN A 210 -17.80 8.65 -6.11
N THR A 211 -17.88 7.36 -5.86
CA THR A 211 -17.99 6.32 -6.89
C THR A 211 -19.37 5.67 -6.85
N ALA A 212 -19.76 5.03 -7.96
CA ALA A 212 -21.00 4.25 -8.01
C ALA A 212 -21.05 3.18 -6.90
N GLY A 213 -19.90 2.51 -6.63
CA GLY A 213 -19.80 1.51 -5.57
C GLY A 213 -20.02 2.08 -4.16
N MET A 214 -19.51 3.29 -3.88
CA MET A 214 -19.74 3.97 -2.60
C MET A 214 -21.21 4.32 -2.38
N LEU A 215 -21.86 4.93 -3.39
CA LEU A 215 -23.30 5.25 -3.33
C LEU A 215 -24.13 3.97 -3.20
N TRP A 216 -23.74 2.92 -3.89
CA TRP A 216 -24.41 1.64 -3.84
C TRP A 216 -24.32 0.98 -2.47
N LEU A 217 -23.14 1.00 -1.85
CA LEU A 217 -22.97 0.48 -0.51
C LEU A 217 -23.79 1.28 0.50
N ALA A 218 -23.72 2.62 0.45
CA ALA A 218 -24.50 3.50 1.32
C ALA A 218 -26.00 3.24 1.18
N LEU A 219 -26.51 3.13 -0.05
CA LEU A 219 -27.92 2.82 -0.32
C LEU A 219 -28.35 1.49 0.31
N ARG A 220 -27.54 0.43 0.15
CA ARG A 220 -27.85 -0.89 0.71
C ARG A 220 -27.82 -0.88 2.25
N VAL A 221 -26.93 -0.10 2.84
CA VAL A 221 -26.86 0.08 4.29
C VAL A 221 -28.11 0.79 4.80
N GLU A 222 -28.55 1.91 4.17
CA GLU A 222 -29.75 2.64 4.57
C GLU A 222 -31.03 1.80 4.38
N ARG A 223 -31.06 0.96 3.33
CA ARG A 223 -32.10 -0.04 3.13
C ARG A 223 -32.14 -1.06 4.27
N GLY A 224 -30.96 -1.57 4.69
CA GLY A 224 -30.84 -2.51 5.80
C GLY A 224 -31.29 -1.92 7.15
N LEU A 225 -31.12 -0.61 7.32
CA LEU A 225 -31.59 0.16 8.47
C LEU A 225 -33.08 0.54 8.38
N GLY A 226 -33.73 0.28 7.24
CA GLY A 226 -35.14 0.68 7.02
C GLY A 226 -35.35 2.17 6.72
N ASN A 227 -34.27 2.93 6.46
CA ASN A 227 -34.32 4.36 6.18
C ASN A 227 -34.70 4.65 4.73
N ARG A 228 -36.00 4.58 4.43
CA ARG A 228 -36.54 4.72 3.06
C ARG A 228 -36.21 6.05 2.40
N ASN A 229 -36.15 7.14 3.16
CA ASN A 229 -35.88 8.46 2.61
C ASN A 229 -34.42 8.57 2.13
N ALA A 230 -33.47 8.10 2.94
CA ALA A 230 -32.05 8.08 2.55
C ALA A 230 -31.80 7.10 1.40
N GLU A 231 -32.41 5.90 1.42
CA GLU A 231 -32.37 4.93 0.32
C GLU A 231 -32.81 5.56 -1.01
N ALA A 232 -33.97 6.27 -1.01
CA ALA A 232 -34.50 6.92 -2.21
C ALA A 232 -33.59 8.05 -2.72
N SER A 233 -33.03 8.87 -1.81
CA SER A 233 -32.10 9.95 -2.14
C SER A 233 -30.84 9.42 -2.78
N LEU A 234 -30.20 8.41 -2.17
CA LEU A 234 -28.98 7.78 -2.68
C LEU A 234 -29.23 7.09 -4.03
N GLY A 235 -30.39 6.45 -4.20
CA GLY A 235 -30.80 5.85 -5.47
C GLY A 235 -30.98 6.88 -6.59
N PHE A 236 -31.52 8.06 -6.26
CA PHE A 236 -31.60 9.17 -7.22
C PHE A 236 -30.20 9.68 -7.61
N GLN A 237 -29.32 9.89 -6.63
CA GLN A 237 -27.94 10.32 -6.87
C GLN A 237 -27.18 9.32 -7.75
N LEU A 238 -27.28 8.02 -7.45
CA LEU A 238 -26.62 6.95 -8.21
C LEU A 238 -27.05 6.97 -9.68
N ARG A 239 -28.36 7.01 -9.97
CA ARG A 239 -28.87 7.06 -11.35
C ARG A 239 -28.48 8.35 -12.08
N ARG A 240 -28.42 9.48 -11.37
CA ARG A 240 -28.06 10.78 -11.97
C ARG A 240 -26.57 10.89 -12.29
N SER A 241 -25.72 10.47 -11.35
CA SER A 241 -24.27 10.66 -11.45
C SER A 241 -23.56 9.52 -12.20
N PHE A 242 -24.13 8.31 -12.16
CA PHE A 242 -23.54 7.10 -12.72
C PHE A 242 -24.58 6.24 -13.48
N PRO A 243 -25.28 6.81 -14.51
CA PRO A 243 -26.41 6.13 -15.14
C PRO A 243 -26.04 4.79 -15.79
N ASP A 244 -24.82 4.69 -16.32
CA ASP A 244 -24.33 3.51 -17.04
C ASP A 244 -23.58 2.51 -16.15
N SER A 245 -23.51 2.78 -14.82
CA SER A 245 -22.83 1.88 -13.90
C SER A 245 -23.58 0.55 -13.72
N ARG A 246 -22.84 -0.49 -13.31
CA ARG A 246 -23.43 -1.76 -12.92
C ARG A 246 -24.41 -1.59 -11.76
N GLU A 247 -24.06 -0.75 -10.81
CA GLU A 247 -24.83 -0.45 -9.60
C GLU A 247 -26.16 0.25 -9.94
N ALA A 248 -26.17 1.19 -10.87
CA ALA A 248 -27.41 1.82 -11.33
C ALA A 248 -28.33 0.82 -12.05
N ARG A 249 -27.77 -0.07 -12.87
CA ARG A 249 -28.54 -1.15 -13.49
C ARG A 249 -29.09 -2.13 -12.47
N ALA A 250 -28.30 -2.52 -11.45
CA ALA A 250 -28.76 -3.38 -10.37
C ALA A 250 -29.92 -2.74 -9.59
N LEU A 251 -29.80 -1.43 -9.29
CA LEU A 251 -30.88 -0.67 -8.65
C LEU A 251 -32.18 -0.70 -9.46
N MET A 252 -32.11 -0.46 -10.78
CA MET A 252 -33.28 -0.48 -11.67
C MET A 252 -33.91 -1.87 -11.76
N ALA A 253 -33.10 -2.91 -11.68
CA ALA A 253 -33.54 -4.31 -11.69
C ALA A 253 -34.04 -4.79 -10.30
N GLY A 254 -33.94 -3.98 -9.24
CA GLY A 254 -34.29 -4.39 -7.89
C GLY A 254 -33.34 -5.43 -7.27
N GLN A 255 -32.13 -5.57 -7.81
CA GLN A 255 -31.11 -6.54 -7.39
C GLN A 255 -30.16 -5.88 -6.39
N TYR A 256 -30.34 -6.16 -5.12
CA TYR A 256 -29.60 -5.49 -4.03
C TYR A 256 -28.46 -6.37 -3.45
N GLU A 257 -28.26 -7.56 -3.98
CA GLU A 257 -27.22 -8.50 -3.53
C GLU A 257 -25.92 -8.38 -4.33
#